data_beb52a0c81a0f88120b325f7d63d9497
#
_entry.id   beb52a0c81a0f88120b325f7d63d9497
#
_cell.length_a   1.000
_cell.length_b   1.000
_cell.length_c   1.000
_cell.angle_alpha   90.00
_cell.angle_beta   90.00
_cell.angle_gamma   90.00
#
_symmetry.space_group_name_H-M   'P 1'
#
loop_
_entity.id
_entity.type
_entity.pdbx_description
1 polymer ?
#
loop_
_entity_poly.entity_id
_entity_poly.type
_entity_poly.pdbx_seq_one_letter_code
_entity_poly.pdbx_strand_id
1 'polypeptide(L)'
;MKLDGRRESSNVEDRRGMSGGAVAGLGLGGIALVAIITLLMGGNIGDVIQNVSNSGGLGGMTEQTSYEPTAENEALAKFSRQILASTEDIWTAYFKQTGIGTYRNPTLVLYTGTTSTSCGTGQAAMGPFYCSGDEKLYIDLSFFATMRQQLGADGDFAYAYVIAHEVGHHVQNLLGTLGQAHQQMARMNKADANRVSVRIELQADFYAGVWGHYESQMFGSLEDGDLMEAINCASKIGDDYLQKKSQGYAVEESFTHGTAAQRMRGLKKGLQTGDIRQGNTFELSDNQL
;
A
#
# COMPACT_ATOMS: atom_id res chain seq x y z
N MET A 1 2.10 3.85 -18.46
CA MET A 1 2.07 5.33 -18.14
C MET A 1 3.21 6.07 -18.84
N LYS A 2 3.02 7.32 -19.26
CA LYS A 2 4.05 8.20 -19.85
C LYS A 2 4.67 9.08 -18.77
N LEU A 3 5.85 8.69 -18.29
CA LEU A 3 6.57 9.40 -17.22
C LEU A 3 7.89 10.03 -17.68
N ASP A 4 8.20 9.97 -18.97
CA ASP A 4 9.43 10.54 -19.52
C ASP A 4 9.49 12.05 -19.29
N GLY A 5 10.62 12.51 -18.73
CA GLY A 5 10.81 13.93 -18.39
C GLY A 5 10.00 14.45 -17.19
N ARG A 6 9.22 13.61 -16.51
CA ARG A 6 8.48 14.00 -15.31
C ARG A 6 9.42 14.24 -14.13
N ARG A 7 9.02 15.17 -13.29
CA ARG A 7 9.74 15.49 -12.03
C ARG A 7 9.82 14.25 -11.12
N GLU A 8 10.93 14.13 -10.44
CA GLU A 8 11.09 13.21 -9.32
C GLU A 8 10.92 13.98 -8.00
N SER A 9 10.26 13.38 -7.01
CA SER A 9 10.14 13.97 -5.68
C SER A 9 11.49 13.99 -4.97
N SER A 10 11.76 15.07 -4.26
CA SER A 10 12.88 15.18 -3.31
C SER A 10 12.52 14.71 -1.89
N ASN A 11 11.23 14.43 -1.62
CA ASN A 11 10.76 13.95 -0.32
C ASN A 11 10.96 12.42 -0.23
N VAL A 12 12.21 11.97 -0.39
CA VAL A 12 12.56 10.54 -0.42
C VAL A 12 13.77 10.28 0.47
N GLU A 13 13.65 9.28 1.32
CA GLU A 13 14.75 8.69 2.07
C GLU A 13 15.11 7.34 1.44
N ASP A 14 16.26 7.24 0.81
CA ASP A 14 16.75 5.98 0.29
C ASP A 14 17.58 5.26 1.36
N ARG A 15 16.99 4.24 1.95
CA ARG A 15 17.61 3.39 2.98
C ARG A 15 17.98 2.00 2.45
N ARG A 16 17.91 1.78 1.13
CA ARG A 16 18.34 0.54 0.50
C ARG A 16 19.82 0.34 0.73
N GLY A 17 20.23 -0.84 1.17
CA GLY A 17 21.63 -1.11 1.53
C GLY A 17 22.08 -0.61 2.91
N MET A 18 21.23 0.12 3.63
CA MET A 18 21.50 0.39 5.05
C MET A 18 21.15 -0.86 5.85
N SER A 19 22.12 -1.46 6.53
CA SER A 19 21.87 -2.59 7.42
C SER A 19 21.01 -2.12 8.59
N GLY A 20 19.72 -2.38 8.52
CA GLY A 20 18.89 -2.42 9.71
C GLY A 20 19.47 -3.50 10.61
N GLY A 21 19.79 -3.18 11.88
CA GLY A 21 20.47 -4.09 12.79
C GLY A 21 19.89 -5.50 12.74
N ALA A 22 20.76 -6.44 12.49
CA ALA A 22 20.62 -7.85 12.30
C ALA A 22 19.25 -8.48 12.67
N VAL A 23 18.45 -8.79 11.65
CA VAL A 23 17.61 -10.00 11.67
C VAL A 23 18.04 -10.82 10.47
N ALA A 24 18.91 -11.80 10.74
CA ALA A 24 19.48 -12.69 9.76
C ALA A 24 18.42 -13.63 9.17
N GLY A 25 18.37 -13.67 7.86
CA GLY A 25 18.16 -14.88 7.10
C GLY A 25 16.75 -15.42 6.99
N LEU A 26 16.14 -15.14 5.86
CA LEU A 26 15.16 -16.03 5.22
C LEU A 26 15.08 -15.65 3.75
N GLY A 27 15.14 -16.64 2.86
CA GLY A 27 15.02 -16.43 1.42
C GLY A 27 13.75 -15.64 1.08
N LEU A 28 13.92 -14.50 0.42
CA LEU A 28 12.96 -13.41 0.31
C LEU A 28 11.60 -13.75 -0.35
N GLY A 29 11.51 -14.82 -1.14
CA GLY A 29 10.28 -15.15 -1.87
C GLY A 29 9.20 -15.91 -1.10
N GLY A 30 9.58 -16.70 -0.09
CA GLY A 30 8.63 -17.56 0.63
C GLY A 30 7.99 -16.89 1.84
N ILE A 31 8.68 -15.93 2.45
CA ILE A 31 8.25 -15.31 3.69
C ILE A 31 7.25 -14.19 3.44
N ALA A 32 7.43 -13.42 2.36
CA ALA A 32 6.49 -12.36 1.99
C ALA A 32 5.07 -12.91 1.85
N LEU A 33 4.92 -14.06 1.19
CA LEU A 33 3.61 -14.68 1.02
C LEU A 33 3.05 -15.18 2.36
N VAL A 34 3.88 -15.82 3.21
CA VAL A 34 3.44 -16.33 4.51
C VAL A 34 3.04 -15.19 5.44
N ALA A 35 3.75 -14.06 5.43
CA ALA A 35 3.44 -12.93 6.29
C ALA A 35 2.17 -12.21 5.83
N ILE A 36 2.02 -11.93 4.55
CA ILE A 36 0.78 -11.35 3.98
C ILE A 36 -0.40 -12.28 4.32
N ILE A 37 -0.25 -13.59 4.12
CA ILE A 37 -1.29 -14.55 4.42
C ILE A 37 -1.59 -14.60 5.93
N THR A 38 -0.56 -14.65 6.79
CA THR A 38 -0.77 -14.75 8.25
C THR A 38 -1.42 -13.48 8.81
N LEU A 39 -1.04 -12.30 8.32
CA LEU A 39 -1.66 -11.03 8.71
C LEU A 39 -3.10 -10.93 8.20
N LEU A 40 -3.36 -11.36 6.96
CA LEU A 40 -4.70 -11.43 6.38
C LEU A 40 -5.61 -12.46 7.05
N MET A 41 -5.06 -13.51 7.63
CA MET A 41 -5.80 -14.49 8.45
C MET A 41 -6.07 -14.01 9.88
N GLY A 42 -5.75 -12.76 10.18
CA GLY A 42 -5.93 -12.18 11.52
C GLY A 42 -4.90 -12.67 12.54
N GLY A 43 -3.80 -13.27 12.08
CA GLY A 43 -2.62 -13.57 12.89
C GLY A 43 -1.83 -12.31 13.22
N ASN A 44 -1.04 -12.35 14.29
CA ASN A 44 -0.11 -11.30 14.64
C ASN A 44 1.32 -11.64 14.15
N ILE A 45 2.22 -10.68 14.21
CA ILE A 45 3.62 -10.86 13.83
C ILE A 45 4.30 -12.03 14.60
N GLY A 46 3.87 -12.29 15.84
CA GLY A 46 4.34 -13.42 16.62
C GLY A 46 3.98 -14.76 15.96
N ASP A 47 2.78 -14.89 15.40
CA ASP A 47 2.33 -16.09 14.69
C ASP A 47 3.12 -16.29 13.39
N VAL A 48 3.48 -15.20 12.70
CA VAL A 48 4.37 -15.25 11.52
C VAL A 48 5.75 -15.80 11.90
N ILE A 49 6.35 -15.25 12.96
CA ILE A 49 7.66 -15.67 13.44
C ILE A 49 7.64 -17.13 13.88
N GLN A 50 6.57 -17.58 14.55
CA GLN A 50 6.43 -18.93 15.03
C GLN A 50 6.23 -19.94 13.89
N ASN A 51 5.43 -19.60 12.89
CA ASN A 51 5.21 -20.42 11.69
C ASN A 51 6.47 -20.54 10.83
N VAL A 52 7.23 -19.46 10.71
CA VAL A 52 8.53 -19.43 10.03
C VAL A 52 9.58 -20.25 10.80
N SER A 53 9.61 -20.17 12.12
CA SER A 53 10.51 -20.97 12.97
C SER A 53 10.21 -22.47 12.88
N ASN A 54 8.92 -22.83 12.83
CA ASN A 54 8.47 -24.23 12.73
C ASN A 54 8.70 -24.84 11.34
N SER A 55 8.81 -24.03 10.29
CA SER A 55 9.11 -24.50 8.92
C SER A 55 10.60 -24.69 8.63
N GLY A 56 11.46 -24.62 9.65
CA GLY A 56 12.90 -24.92 9.52
C GLY A 56 13.75 -23.80 8.94
N GLY A 57 13.23 -22.58 8.85
CA GLY A 57 13.88 -21.44 8.19
C GLY A 57 14.91 -20.65 9.02
N LEU A 58 15.22 -21.04 10.25
CA LEU A 58 16.11 -20.27 11.16
C LEU A 58 17.55 -20.78 11.24
N GLY A 59 17.93 -21.77 10.46
CA GLY A 59 19.25 -22.39 10.53
C GLY A 59 20.07 -22.19 9.25
N GLY A 60 20.82 -21.11 9.18
CA GLY A 60 21.92 -21.03 8.23
C GLY A 60 21.87 -19.85 7.24
N MET A 61 22.91 -19.06 7.33
CA MET A 61 23.50 -18.08 6.42
C MET A 61 23.43 -16.64 6.90
N THR A 62 24.45 -16.27 7.67
CA THR A 62 24.97 -14.91 7.77
C THR A 62 25.77 -14.61 6.50
N GLU A 63 25.13 -14.41 5.37
CA GLU A 63 25.70 -13.65 4.30
C GLU A 63 25.09 -12.26 4.38
N GLN A 64 25.91 -11.31 4.77
CA GLN A 64 25.69 -9.89 4.61
C GLN A 64 25.73 -9.62 3.11
N THR A 65 24.61 -9.85 2.41
CA THR A 65 24.50 -9.46 1.01
C THR A 65 24.51 -7.94 1.00
N SER A 66 25.66 -7.37 0.59
CA SER A 66 25.72 -5.97 0.25
C SER A 66 24.63 -5.69 -0.78
N TYR A 67 23.77 -4.71 -0.50
CA TYR A 67 22.79 -4.26 -1.49
C TYR A 67 23.56 -3.72 -2.70
N GLU A 68 23.46 -4.42 -3.82
CA GLU A 68 23.99 -3.94 -5.09
C GLU A 68 22.79 -3.45 -5.92
N PRO A 69 22.71 -2.15 -6.24
CA PRO A 69 21.62 -1.60 -7.03
C PRO A 69 21.61 -2.25 -8.42
N THR A 70 20.53 -2.90 -8.76
CA THR A 70 20.31 -3.38 -10.14
C THR A 70 19.68 -2.28 -10.98
N ALA A 71 19.83 -2.34 -12.30
CA ALA A 71 19.19 -1.38 -13.21
C ALA A 71 17.66 -1.40 -13.04
N GLU A 72 17.05 -2.57 -12.78
CA GLU A 72 15.62 -2.71 -12.52
C GLU A 72 15.23 -2.00 -11.21
N ASN A 73 15.99 -2.20 -10.13
CA ASN A 73 15.72 -1.54 -8.86
C ASN A 73 15.86 0.00 -8.96
N GLU A 74 16.81 0.49 -9.73
CA GLU A 74 16.95 1.93 -9.95
C GLU A 74 15.83 2.50 -10.82
N ALA A 75 15.36 1.75 -11.82
CA ALA A 75 14.20 2.13 -12.62
C ALA A 75 12.91 2.19 -11.75
N LEU A 76 12.70 1.20 -10.88
CA LEU A 76 11.56 1.19 -9.95
C LEU A 76 11.67 2.31 -8.90
N ALA A 77 12.87 2.61 -8.40
CA ALA A 77 13.09 3.72 -7.49
C ALA A 77 12.79 5.07 -8.15
N LYS A 78 13.26 5.27 -9.38
CA LYS A 78 12.95 6.46 -10.18
C LYS A 78 11.44 6.57 -10.42
N PHE A 79 10.82 5.49 -10.86
CA PHE A 79 9.36 5.41 -11.04
C PHE A 79 8.61 5.81 -9.76
N SER A 80 8.98 5.24 -8.62
CA SER A 80 8.34 5.54 -7.34
C SER A 80 8.48 7.02 -6.95
N ARG A 81 9.66 7.63 -7.21
CA ARG A 81 9.87 9.08 -7.01
C ARG A 81 9.00 9.93 -7.93
N GLN A 82 8.80 9.51 -9.19
CA GLN A 82 7.95 10.23 -10.14
C GLN A 82 6.47 10.15 -9.76
N ILE A 83 5.98 8.99 -9.32
CA ILE A 83 4.61 8.84 -8.84
C ILE A 83 4.38 9.65 -7.56
N LEU A 84 5.32 9.62 -6.60
CA LEU A 84 5.23 10.47 -5.42
C LEU A 84 5.14 11.95 -5.80
N ALA A 85 5.98 12.42 -6.73
CA ALA A 85 5.95 13.78 -7.23
C ALA A 85 4.59 14.15 -7.84
N SER A 86 3.99 13.23 -8.59
CA SER A 86 2.64 13.40 -9.13
C SER A 86 1.59 13.54 -8.02
N THR A 87 1.65 12.68 -7.01
CA THR A 87 0.70 12.78 -5.87
C THR A 87 0.85 14.11 -5.12
N GLU A 88 2.08 14.61 -4.95
CA GLU A 88 2.35 15.90 -4.33
C GLU A 88 1.71 17.05 -5.11
N ASP A 89 1.90 17.09 -6.43
CA ASP A 89 1.39 18.15 -7.29
C ASP A 89 -0.15 18.14 -7.31
N ILE A 90 -0.75 16.97 -7.45
CA ILE A 90 -2.21 16.79 -7.52
C ILE A 90 -2.86 17.14 -6.18
N TRP A 91 -2.41 16.56 -5.07
CA TRP A 91 -3.04 16.79 -3.77
C TRP A 91 -2.82 18.21 -3.27
N THR A 92 -1.66 18.84 -3.55
CA THR A 92 -1.43 20.25 -3.25
C THR A 92 -2.44 21.14 -3.99
N ALA A 93 -2.62 20.90 -5.29
CA ALA A 93 -3.59 21.65 -6.10
C ALA A 93 -5.03 21.40 -5.62
N TYR A 94 -5.38 20.15 -5.34
CA TYR A 94 -6.72 19.76 -4.89
C TYR A 94 -7.09 20.42 -3.56
N PHE A 95 -6.21 20.33 -2.53
CA PHE A 95 -6.44 20.94 -1.23
C PHE A 95 -6.60 22.47 -1.34
N LYS A 96 -5.73 23.10 -2.14
CA LYS A 96 -5.81 24.55 -2.41
C LYS A 96 -7.12 24.95 -3.08
N GLN A 97 -7.54 24.18 -4.09
CA GLN A 97 -8.75 24.48 -4.85
C GLN A 97 -10.02 24.30 -4.03
N THR A 98 -10.07 23.24 -3.21
CA THR A 98 -11.26 22.87 -2.44
C THR A 98 -11.33 23.51 -1.07
N GLY A 99 -10.21 24.02 -0.54
CA GLY A 99 -10.14 24.65 0.78
C GLY A 99 -10.33 23.68 1.95
N ILE A 100 -10.13 22.37 1.73
CA ILE A 100 -10.34 21.34 2.77
C ILE A 100 -9.23 21.24 3.81
N GLY A 101 -8.18 22.04 3.68
CA GLY A 101 -7.05 22.09 4.61
C GLY A 101 -5.75 22.44 3.91
N THR A 102 -4.63 22.19 4.58
CA THR A 102 -3.29 22.37 4.02
C THR A 102 -2.68 20.99 3.75
N TYR A 103 -2.33 20.74 2.49
CA TYR A 103 -1.58 19.53 2.15
C TYR A 103 -0.11 19.66 2.57
N ARG A 104 0.41 18.66 3.23
CA ARG A 104 1.85 18.48 3.50
C ARG A 104 2.29 17.22 2.76
N ASN A 105 3.43 17.31 2.09
CA ASN A 105 3.95 16.16 1.36
C ASN A 105 4.41 15.07 2.34
N PRO A 106 4.06 13.81 2.10
CA PRO A 106 4.65 12.70 2.86
C PRO A 106 6.08 12.43 2.40
N THR A 107 6.86 11.71 3.18
CA THR A 107 8.17 11.21 2.77
C THR A 107 8.06 9.75 2.34
N LEU A 108 8.62 9.40 1.19
CA LEU A 108 8.78 8.02 0.76
C LEU A 108 10.10 7.46 1.29
N VAL A 109 10.04 6.35 2.00
CA VAL A 109 11.21 5.58 2.44
C VAL A 109 11.34 4.33 1.58
N LEU A 110 12.41 4.27 0.78
CA LEU A 110 12.81 3.06 0.07
C LEU A 110 13.73 2.25 0.98
N TYR A 111 13.41 0.98 1.21
CA TYR A 111 14.21 0.13 2.10
C TYR A 111 14.36 -1.29 1.54
N THR A 112 15.17 -2.12 2.17
CA THR A 112 15.33 -3.54 1.82
C THR A 112 15.20 -4.39 3.08
N GLY A 113 14.32 -5.38 3.04
CA GLY A 113 14.10 -6.33 4.12
C GLY A 113 13.35 -5.74 5.31
N THR A 114 14.02 -4.96 6.15
CA THR A 114 13.45 -4.38 7.37
C THR A 114 13.83 -2.91 7.54
N THR A 115 12.95 -2.14 8.17
CA THR A 115 13.20 -0.72 8.49
C THR A 115 12.53 -0.34 9.80
N SER A 116 13.11 0.61 10.52
CA SER A 116 12.52 1.21 11.73
C SER A 116 11.60 2.36 11.35
N THR A 117 10.44 2.43 11.98
CA THR A 117 9.42 3.48 11.81
C THR A 117 8.89 3.93 13.15
N SER A 118 8.18 5.06 13.22
CA SER A 118 7.48 5.48 14.44
C SER A 118 6.28 4.58 14.80
N CYS A 119 5.82 3.74 13.86
CA CYS A 119 4.74 2.78 14.08
C CYS A 119 5.26 1.38 14.47
N GLY A 120 6.58 1.19 14.59
CA GLY A 120 7.22 -0.08 14.88
C GLY A 120 8.20 -0.51 13.78
N THR A 121 8.52 -1.80 13.71
CA THR A 121 9.41 -2.35 12.70
C THR A 121 8.63 -2.70 11.44
N GLY A 122 8.94 -2.04 10.33
CA GLY A 122 8.45 -2.40 9.01
C GLY A 122 9.26 -3.56 8.43
N GLN A 123 8.59 -4.47 7.73
CA GLN A 123 9.19 -5.62 7.07
C GLN A 123 8.70 -5.69 5.61
N ALA A 124 9.58 -6.02 4.67
CA ALA A 124 9.25 -6.18 3.26
C ALA A 124 8.07 -7.16 3.03
N ALA A 125 7.96 -8.17 3.89
CA ALA A 125 6.88 -9.14 3.88
C ALA A 125 5.48 -8.55 4.14
N MET A 126 5.39 -7.36 4.75
CA MET A 126 4.11 -6.67 5.02
C MET A 126 3.59 -5.94 3.78
N GLY A 127 4.40 -5.83 2.72
CA GLY A 127 4.10 -4.96 1.59
C GLY A 127 4.39 -3.48 1.88
N PRO A 128 4.04 -2.57 0.96
CA PRO A 128 4.04 -1.14 1.19
C PRO A 128 3.09 -0.75 2.33
N PHE A 129 3.41 0.30 3.06
CA PHE A 129 2.54 0.80 4.13
C PHE A 129 2.81 2.27 4.42
N TYR A 130 1.80 2.95 4.95
CA TYR A 130 1.89 4.29 5.51
C TYR A 130 1.95 4.25 7.04
N CYS A 131 2.85 5.02 7.63
CA CYS A 131 2.92 5.22 9.08
C CYS A 131 2.46 6.64 9.45
N SER A 132 1.35 6.75 10.15
CA SER A 132 0.80 8.04 10.59
C SER A 132 1.63 8.73 11.67
N GLY A 133 2.47 7.98 12.40
CA GLY A 133 3.31 8.50 13.47
C GLY A 133 4.49 9.36 12.97
N ASP A 134 4.94 9.14 11.75
CA ASP A 134 6.02 9.91 11.13
C ASP A 134 5.67 10.49 9.75
N GLU A 135 4.44 10.29 9.30
CA GLU A 135 3.89 10.74 8.00
C GLU A 135 4.71 10.24 6.81
N LYS A 136 5.16 8.98 6.86
CA LYS A 136 6.01 8.38 5.82
C LYS A 136 5.35 7.16 5.18
N LEU A 137 5.60 7.02 3.88
CA LEU A 137 5.33 5.80 3.12
C LEU A 137 6.59 4.93 3.11
N TYR A 138 6.44 3.64 3.24
CA TYR A 138 7.53 2.67 3.28
C TYR A 138 7.33 1.62 2.20
N ILE A 139 8.32 1.47 1.31
CA ILE A 139 8.25 0.53 0.19
C ILE A 139 9.57 -0.23 0.07
N ASP A 140 9.50 -1.56 0.13
CA ASP A 140 10.55 -2.42 -0.42
C ASP A 140 10.21 -2.70 -1.89
N LEU A 141 11.09 -2.35 -2.80
CA LEU A 141 10.85 -2.46 -4.24
C LEU A 141 10.68 -3.92 -4.72
N SER A 142 11.13 -4.90 -3.93
CA SER A 142 10.87 -6.32 -4.21
C SER A 142 9.38 -6.68 -4.20
N PHE A 143 8.55 -5.85 -3.55
CA PHE A 143 7.10 -6.03 -3.56
C PHE A 143 6.51 -6.00 -4.97
N PHE A 144 7.00 -5.16 -5.86
CA PHE A 144 6.52 -5.09 -7.25
C PHE A 144 6.82 -6.39 -8.02
N ALA A 145 7.98 -7.01 -7.78
CA ALA A 145 8.26 -8.33 -8.33
C ALA A 145 7.29 -9.40 -7.77
N THR A 146 6.95 -9.32 -6.49
CA THR A 146 5.96 -10.20 -5.84
C THR A 146 4.57 -10.00 -6.45
N MET A 147 4.13 -8.77 -6.67
CA MET A 147 2.86 -8.47 -7.34
C MET A 147 2.80 -9.14 -8.72
N ARG A 148 3.82 -8.96 -9.54
CA ARG A 148 3.91 -9.56 -10.87
C ARG A 148 3.91 -11.08 -10.82
N GLN A 149 4.81 -11.67 -10.06
CA GLN A 149 5.08 -13.10 -10.10
C GLN A 149 4.04 -13.94 -9.35
N GLN A 150 3.57 -13.44 -8.21
CA GLN A 150 2.72 -14.22 -7.31
C GLN A 150 1.24 -13.86 -7.43
N LEU A 151 0.93 -12.59 -7.67
CA LEU A 151 -0.46 -12.13 -7.75
C LEU A 151 -0.96 -12.00 -9.20
N GLY A 152 -0.06 -11.95 -10.18
CA GLY A 152 -0.42 -11.65 -11.57
C GLY A 152 -0.98 -10.22 -11.72
N ALA A 153 -0.54 -9.32 -10.83
CA ALA A 153 -0.82 -7.90 -10.86
C ALA A 153 0.44 -7.20 -11.37
N ASP A 154 0.50 -6.97 -12.65
CA ASP A 154 1.63 -6.35 -13.35
C ASP A 154 1.16 -5.08 -14.07
N GLY A 155 2.12 -4.24 -14.40
CA GLY A 155 1.91 -2.99 -15.08
C GLY A 155 2.33 -1.78 -14.24
N ASP A 156 2.76 -0.73 -14.91
CA ASP A 156 3.25 0.47 -14.24
C ASP A 156 2.13 1.21 -13.49
N PHE A 157 0.91 1.23 -14.02
CA PHE A 157 -0.22 1.83 -13.32
C PHE A 157 -0.73 0.98 -12.15
N ALA A 158 -0.51 -0.34 -12.15
CA ALA A 158 -0.74 -1.18 -10.96
C ALA A 158 0.21 -0.78 -9.81
N TYR A 159 1.48 -0.52 -10.13
CA TYR A 159 2.47 -0.07 -9.14
C TYR A 159 2.20 1.36 -8.67
N ALA A 160 1.81 2.24 -9.59
CA ALA A 160 1.40 3.61 -9.29
C ALA A 160 0.18 3.65 -8.35
N TYR A 161 -0.81 2.77 -8.59
CA TYR A 161 -1.99 2.63 -7.73
C TYR A 161 -1.60 2.27 -6.29
N VAL A 162 -0.66 1.36 -6.07
CA VAL A 162 -0.20 1.01 -4.72
C VAL A 162 0.41 2.22 -4.02
N ILE A 163 1.29 2.97 -4.69
CA ILE A 163 1.88 4.19 -4.11
C ILE A 163 0.79 5.23 -3.81
N ALA A 164 -0.15 5.43 -4.73
CA ALA A 164 -1.26 6.36 -4.55
C ALA A 164 -2.22 5.96 -3.42
N HIS A 165 -2.38 4.64 -3.17
CA HIS A 165 -3.15 4.10 -2.05
C HIS A 165 -2.50 4.47 -0.71
N GLU A 166 -1.18 4.31 -0.57
CA GLU A 166 -0.46 4.72 0.64
C GLU A 166 -0.52 6.24 0.86
N VAL A 167 -0.47 7.03 -0.23
CA VAL A 167 -0.74 8.48 -0.15
C VAL A 167 -2.20 8.73 0.23
N GLY A 168 -3.13 7.88 -0.15
CA GLY A 168 -4.52 7.92 0.31
C GLY A 168 -4.64 7.87 1.84
N HIS A 169 -3.87 7.00 2.50
CA HIS A 169 -3.77 6.97 3.96
C HIS A 169 -3.16 8.25 4.53
N HIS A 170 -2.18 8.84 3.84
CA HIS A 170 -1.65 10.15 4.24
C HIS A 170 -2.73 11.25 4.15
N VAL A 171 -3.53 11.27 3.10
CA VAL A 171 -4.67 12.19 2.98
C VAL A 171 -5.68 11.98 4.10
N GLN A 172 -6.02 10.74 4.44
CA GLN A 172 -6.88 10.40 5.58
C GLN A 172 -6.29 10.94 6.91
N ASN A 173 -4.98 10.83 7.08
CA ASN A 173 -4.29 11.34 8.26
C ASN A 173 -4.40 12.87 8.34
N LEU A 174 -4.15 13.58 7.24
CA LEU A 174 -4.27 15.04 7.18
C LEU A 174 -5.70 15.55 7.44
N LEU A 175 -6.70 14.79 7.02
CA LEU A 175 -8.12 15.08 7.25
C LEU A 175 -8.62 14.64 8.64
N GLY A 176 -7.77 13.97 9.42
CA GLY A 176 -8.10 13.47 10.76
C GLY A 176 -8.91 12.17 10.78
N THR A 177 -9.34 11.66 9.62
CA THR A 177 -10.16 10.44 9.50
C THR A 177 -9.42 9.22 10.06
N LEU A 178 -8.14 9.06 9.71
CA LEU A 178 -7.33 7.93 10.15
C LEU A 178 -7.16 7.89 11.67
N GLY A 179 -6.88 9.04 12.28
CA GLY A 179 -6.74 9.15 13.74
C GLY A 179 -8.04 8.85 14.48
N GLN A 180 -9.19 9.34 13.97
CA GLN A 180 -10.50 9.06 14.55
C GLN A 180 -10.85 7.56 14.45
N ALA A 181 -10.60 6.95 13.30
CA ALA A 181 -10.85 5.53 13.07
C ALA A 181 -9.99 4.66 14.01
N HIS A 182 -8.70 4.95 14.16
CA HIS A 182 -7.81 4.22 15.08
C HIS A 182 -8.27 4.35 16.54
N GLN A 183 -8.70 5.54 16.99
CA GLN A 183 -9.25 5.72 18.33
C GLN A 183 -10.54 4.92 18.55
N GLN A 184 -11.37 4.80 17.52
CA GLN A 184 -12.58 4.00 17.55
C GLN A 184 -12.23 2.50 17.64
N MET A 185 -11.34 2.01 16.77
CA MET A 185 -10.89 0.61 16.73
C MET A 185 -10.30 0.15 18.08
N ALA A 186 -9.55 1.01 18.76
CA ALA A 186 -8.93 0.70 20.06
C ALA A 186 -9.95 0.37 21.18
N ARG A 187 -11.23 0.67 20.98
CA ARG A 187 -12.32 0.44 21.95
C ARG A 187 -13.28 -0.68 21.51
N MET A 188 -13.03 -1.31 20.39
CA MET A 188 -13.89 -2.33 19.78
C MET A 188 -13.33 -3.73 20.00
N ASN A 189 -14.20 -4.74 19.85
CA ASN A 189 -13.73 -6.11 19.64
C ASN A 189 -13.07 -6.23 18.26
N LYS A 190 -12.34 -7.33 18.02
CA LYS A 190 -11.56 -7.52 16.80
C LYS A 190 -12.41 -7.47 15.53
N ALA A 191 -13.57 -8.12 15.52
CA ALA A 191 -14.42 -8.18 14.33
C ALA A 191 -14.94 -6.79 13.93
N ASP A 192 -15.38 -5.98 14.91
CA ASP A 192 -15.86 -4.62 14.65
C ASP A 192 -14.69 -3.70 14.25
N ALA A 193 -13.51 -3.83 14.88
CA ALA A 193 -12.31 -3.11 14.48
C ALA A 193 -11.90 -3.45 13.03
N ASN A 194 -11.98 -4.71 12.62
CA ASN A 194 -11.73 -5.12 11.24
C ASN A 194 -12.68 -4.44 10.25
N ARG A 195 -13.96 -4.31 10.57
CA ARG A 195 -14.93 -3.58 9.71
C ARG A 195 -14.55 -2.10 9.54
N VAL A 196 -14.06 -1.47 10.62
CA VAL A 196 -13.54 -0.09 10.54
C VAL A 196 -12.28 -0.04 9.68
N SER A 197 -11.37 -1.02 9.82
CA SER A 197 -10.18 -1.15 8.97
C SER A 197 -10.56 -1.24 7.48
N VAL A 198 -11.51 -2.10 7.12
CA VAL A 198 -12.03 -2.20 5.75
C VAL A 198 -12.48 -0.84 5.22
N ARG A 199 -13.18 -0.02 6.02
CA ARG A 199 -13.62 1.32 5.60
C ARG A 199 -12.47 2.29 5.35
N ILE A 200 -11.42 2.21 6.17
CA ILE A 200 -10.16 2.97 5.96
C ILE A 200 -9.56 2.59 4.60
N GLU A 201 -9.41 1.30 4.34
CA GLU A 201 -8.78 0.78 3.13
C GLU A 201 -9.56 1.13 1.86
N LEU A 202 -10.87 0.94 1.87
CA LEU A 202 -11.73 1.27 0.73
C LEU A 202 -11.76 2.78 0.43
N GLN A 203 -11.60 3.62 1.45
CA GLN A 203 -11.44 5.06 1.25
C GLN A 203 -10.07 5.40 0.68
N ALA A 204 -9.01 4.71 1.07
CA ALA A 204 -7.69 4.88 0.48
C ALA A 204 -7.67 4.46 -1.00
N ASP A 205 -8.35 3.36 -1.35
CA ASP A 205 -8.57 2.96 -2.75
C ASP A 205 -9.34 4.04 -3.55
N PHE A 206 -10.35 4.62 -2.94
CA PHE A 206 -11.09 5.73 -3.55
C PHE A 206 -10.19 6.95 -3.77
N TYR A 207 -9.34 7.31 -2.80
CA TYR A 207 -8.40 8.43 -2.95
C TYR A 207 -7.32 8.16 -3.99
N ALA A 208 -6.86 6.92 -4.11
CA ALA A 208 -5.99 6.52 -5.22
C ALA A 208 -6.70 6.70 -6.58
N GLY A 209 -8.00 6.41 -6.63
CA GLY A 209 -8.82 6.69 -7.82
C GLY A 209 -8.95 8.18 -8.10
N VAL A 210 -9.15 9.03 -7.08
CA VAL A 210 -9.16 10.50 -7.22
C VAL A 210 -7.82 10.99 -7.78
N TRP A 211 -6.70 10.50 -7.28
CA TRP A 211 -5.39 10.81 -7.83
C TRP A 211 -5.32 10.43 -9.32
N GLY A 212 -5.70 9.21 -9.68
CA GLY A 212 -5.69 8.73 -11.08
C GLY A 212 -6.56 9.58 -12.02
N HIS A 213 -7.71 10.08 -11.54
CA HIS A 213 -8.56 11.02 -12.27
C HIS A 213 -7.79 12.29 -12.66
N TYR A 214 -7.11 12.90 -11.69
CA TYR A 214 -6.35 14.13 -11.92
C TYR A 214 -5.02 13.88 -12.64
N GLU A 215 -4.39 12.71 -12.45
CA GLU A 215 -3.20 12.32 -13.20
C GLU A 215 -3.49 12.30 -14.71
N SER A 216 -4.65 11.77 -15.09
CA SER A 216 -5.11 11.80 -16.46
C SER A 216 -5.37 13.24 -16.97
N GLN A 217 -6.04 14.06 -16.16
CA GLN A 217 -6.44 15.41 -16.59
C GLN A 217 -5.28 16.41 -16.60
N MET A 218 -4.42 16.39 -15.59
CA MET A 218 -3.35 17.40 -15.46
C MET A 218 -2.13 17.07 -16.32
N PHE A 219 -1.87 15.79 -16.53
CA PHE A 219 -0.61 15.35 -17.13
C PHE A 219 -0.80 14.54 -18.41
N GLY A 220 -1.99 13.96 -18.64
CA GLY A 220 -2.23 13.13 -19.82
C GLY A 220 -1.29 11.92 -19.90
N SER A 221 -0.84 11.42 -18.75
CA SER A 221 0.18 10.38 -18.65
C SER A 221 -0.37 8.98 -18.79
N LEU A 222 -1.69 8.79 -18.72
CA LEU A 222 -2.31 7.48 -18.82
C LEU A 222 -2.36 7.02 -20.28
N GLU A 223 -2.13 5.73 -20.46
CA GLU A 223 -2.18 5.02 -21.74
C GLU A 223 -3.34 4.02 -21.77
N ASP A 224 -3.63 3.51 -22.96
CA ASP A 224 -4.65 2.48 -23.12
C ASP A 224 -4.25 1.23 -22.31
N GLY A 225 -5.13 0.80 -21.42
CA GLY A 225 -4.89 -0.36 -20.56
C GLY A 225 -4.50 -0.03 -19.11
N ASP A 226 -3.91 1.14 -18.85
CA ASP A 226 -3.42 1.52 -17.51
C ASP A 226 -4.51 1.36 -16.42
N LEU A 227 -5.71 1.89 -16.68
CA LEU A 227 -6.82 1.76 -15.72
C LEU A 227 -7.19 0.31 -15.43
N MET A 228 -7.05 -0.58 -16.41
CA MET A 228 -7.31 -2.00 -16.23
C MET A 228 -6.22 -2.67 -15.39
N GLU A 229 -4.98 -2.22 -15.46
CA GLU A 229 -3.90 -2.70 -14.61
C GLU A 229 -4.18 -2.44 -13.13
N ALA A 230 -4.56 -1.20 -12.77
CA ALA A 230 -4.94 -0.87 -11.39
C ALA A 230 -6.19 -1.63 -10.93
N ILE A 231 -7.22 -1.76 -11.79
CA ILE A 231 -8.43 -2.52 -11.47
C ILE A 231 -8.10 -4.00 -11.28
N ASN A 232 -7.25 -4.57 -12.13
CA ASN A 232 -6.77 -5.95 -11.97
C ASN A 232 -5.97 -6.10 -10.67
N CYS A 233 -5.08 -5.17 -10.36
CA CYS A 233 -4.35 -5.15 -9.09
C CYS A 233 -5.31 -5.16 -7.90
N ALA A 234 -6.27 -4.23 -7.85
CA ALA A 234 -7.28 -4.18 -6.78
C ALA A 234 -8.06 -5.51 -6.65
N SER A 235 -8.33 -6.20 -7.77
CA SER A 235 -8.99 -7.51 -7.78
C SER A 235 -8.13 -8.65 -7.19
N LYS A 236 -6.82 -8.50 -7.18
CA LYS A 236 -5.86 -9.53 -6.73
C LYS A 236 -5.38 -9.34 -5.30
N ILE A 237 -5.67 -8.20 -4.71
CA ILE A 237 -5.26 -7.86 -3.35
C ILE A 237 -6.44 -7.72 -2.37
N GLY A 238 -7.65 -8.13 -2.76
CA GLY A 238 -8.79 -8.26 -1.85
C GLY A 238 -8.62 -9.46 -0.92
N ASP A 239 -9.06 -9.30 0.34
CA ASP A 239 -8.93 -10.32 1.37
C ASP A 239 -9.57 -11.66 0.96
N ASP A 240 -10.74 -11.59 0.30
CA ASP A 240 -11.45 -12.77 -0.20
C ASP A 240 -10.65 -13.54 -1.27
N TYR A 241 -9.97 -12.82 -2.17
CA TYR A 241 -9.12 -13.42 -3.18
C TYR A 241 -7.87 -14.05 -2.56
N LEU A 242 -7.18 -13.30 -1.70
CA LEU A 242 -5.94 -13.77 -1.08
C LEU A 242 -6.17 -14.97 -0.17
N GLN A 243 -7.22 -14.94 0.65
CA GLN A 243 -7.56 -16.05 1.54
C GLN A 243 -7.98 -17.30 0.75
N LYS A 244 -8.83 -17.17 -0.28
CA LYS A 244 -9.18 -18.31 -1.15
C LYS A 244 -7.96 -18.91 -1.83
N LYS A 245 -7.03 -18.07 -2.29
CA LYS A 245 -5.81 -18.53 -2.94
C LYS A 245 -4.88 -19.28 -1.99
N SER A 246 -4.82 -18.87 -0.73
CA SER A 246 -3.89 -19.44 0.27
C SER A 246 -4.44 -20.65 0.99
N GLN A 247 -5.72 -20.62 1.39
CA GLN A 247 -6.34 -21.62 2.27
C GLN A 247 -7.58 -22.29 1.67
N GLY A 248 -8.03 -21.87 0.47
CA GLY A 248 -9.18 -22.43 -0.24
C GLY A 248 -10.53 -21.82 0.11
N TYR A 249 -10.64 -21.03 1.16
CA TYR A 249 -11.89 -20.37 1.59
C TYR A 249 -11.59 -18.96 2.16
N ALA A 250 -12.62 -18.13 2.26
CA ALA A 250 -12.54 -16.80 2.86
C ALA A 250 -13.35 -16.72 4.15
N VAL A 251 -12.86 -15.92 5.12
CA VAL A 251 -13.49 -15.65 6.41
C VAL A 251 -13.74 -14.15 6.52
N GLU A 252 -14.94 -13.71 6.21
CA GLU A 252 -15.29 -12.29 6.08
C GLU A 252 -15.00 -11.47 7.34
N GLU A 253 -15.26 -12.04 8.53
CA GLU A 253 -15.03 -11.38 9.82
C GLU A 253 -13.53 -11.07 10.07
N SER A 254 -12.63 -11.74 9.36
CA SER A 254 -11.18 -11.52 9.43
C SER A 254 -10.65 -10.51 8.43
N PHE A 255 -11.48 -10.00 7.53
CA PHE A 255 -11.06 -9.03 6.52
C PHE A 255 -10.64 -7.71 7.17
N THR A 256 -9.54 -7.18 6.71
CA THR A 256 -9.00 -5.89 7.13
C THR A 256 -8.87 -4.89 5.99
N HIS A 257 -8.87 -5.38 4.73
CA HIS A 257 -8.77 -4.57 3.51
C HIS A 257 -10.04 -4.59 2.67
N GLY A 258 -10.93 -5.54 2.92
CA GLY A 258 -12.17 -5.73 2.16
C GLY A 258 -12.03 -6.69 0.99
N THR A 259 -13.16 -6.95 0.33
CA THR A 259 -13.21 -7.85 -0.82
C THR A 259 -12.61 -7.20 -2.08
N ALA A 260 -12.16 -8.03 -3.01
CA ALA A 260 -11.74 -7.58 -4.35
C ALA A 260 -12.79 -6.69 -5.04
N ALA A 261 -14.07 -7.04 -4.90
CA ALA A 261 -15.17 -6.27 -5.49
C ALA A 261 -15.33 -4.88 -4.85
N GLN A 262 -15.20 -4.78 -3.53
CA GLN A 262 -15.25 -3.51 -2.79
C GLN A 262 -14.08 -2.61 -3.16
N ARG A 263 -12.85 -3.13 -3.17
CA ARG A 263 -11.64 -2.39 -3.55
C ARG A 263 -11.73 -1.84 -4.97
N MET A 264 -12.11 -2.68 -5.94
CA MET A 264 -12.34 -2.23 -7.32
C MET A 264 -13.43 -1.15 -7.41
N ARG A 265 -14.51 -1.25 -6.62
CA ARG A 265 -15.59 -0.25 -6.60
C ARG A 265 -15.09 1.09 -6.10
N GLY A 266 -14.35 1.10 -4.98
CA GLY A 266 -13.74 2.32 -4.42
C GLY A 266 -12.84 3.01 -5.44
N LEU A 267 -11.87 2.28 -5.99
CA LEU A 267 -10.95 2.78 -7.01
C LEU A 267 -11.68 3.36 -8.22
N LYS A 268 -12.63 2.59 -8.81
CA LYS A 268 -13.40 3.03 -9.98
C LYS A 268 -14.21 4.29 -9.70
N LYS A 269 -14.83 4.38 -8.53
CA LYS A 269 -15.61 5.56 -8.14
C LYS A 269 -14.72 6.81 -8.03
N GLY A 270 -13.53 6.67 -7.44
CA GLY A 270 -12.55 7.76 -7.38
C GLY A 270 -12.11 8.21 -8.78
N LEU A 271 -11.75 7.26 -9.66
CA LEU A 271 -11.39 7.53 -11.06
C LEU A 271 -12.48 8.26 -11.84
N GLN A 272 -13.75 7.92 -11.61
CA GLN A 272 -14.87 8.50 -12.31
C GLN A 272 -15.23 9.91 -11.82
N THR A 273 -15.15 10.15 -10.53
CA THR A 273 -15.69 11.35 -9.91
C THR A 273 -14.66 12.44 -9.65
N GLY A 274 -13.44 12.08 -9.27
CA GLY A 274 -12.42 13.02 -8.83
C GLY A 274 -12.82 13.86 -7.60
N ASP A 275 -13.95 13.56 -6.95
CA ASP A 275 -14.52 14.37 -5.86
C ASP A 275 -14.41 13.63 -4.52
N ILE A 276 -13.46 14.05 -3.68
CA ILE A 276 -13.19 13.46 -2.37
C ILE A 276 -14.43 13.32 -1.47
N ARG A 277 -15.43 14.22 -1.62
CA ARG A 277 -16.66 14.21 -0.83
C ARG A 277 -17.52 12.97 -1.07
N GLN A 278 -17.33 12.30 -2.19
CA GLN A 278 -18.06 11.08 -2.55
C GLN A 278 -17.41 9.80 -1.97
N GLY A 279 -16.27 9.93 -1.29
CA GLY A 279 -15.48 8.82 -0.74
C GLY A 279 -15.69 8.57 0.74
N ASN A 280 -16.75 9.07 1.37
CA ASN A 280 -17.00 8.80 2.78
C ASN A 280 -17.55 7.38 3.00
N THR A 281 -16.64 6.43 3.15
CA THR A 281 -16.97 5.01 3.39
C THR A 281 -17.56 4.76 4.78
N PHE A 282 -17.40 5.69 5.71
CA PHE A 282 -17.89 5.57 7.09
C PHE A 282 -19.41 5.81 7.21
N GLU A 283 -20.01 6.52 6.26
CA GLU A 283 -21.46 6.75 6.20
C GLU A 283 -22.21 5.70 5.39
N LEU A 284 -21.51 4.83 4.67
CA LEU A 284 -22.12 3.78 3.88
C LEU A 284 -22.52 2.58 4.76
N SER A 285 -23.63 1.92 4.43
CA SER A 285 -23.90 0.58 4.96
C SER A 285 -22.96 -0.46 4.34
N ASP A 286 -22.78 -1.61 5.00
CA ASP A 286 -21.86 -2.65 4.51
C ASP A 286 -22.22 -3.15 3.09
N ASN A 287 -23.52 -3.14 2.75
CA ASN A 287 -23.99 -3.49 1.39
C ASN A 287 -23.69 -2.44 0.31
N GLN A 288 -23.29 -1.24 0.70
CA GLN A 288 -22.95 -0.13 -0.21
C GLN A 288 -21.44 0.05 -0.40
N LEU A 289 -20.64 -0.62 0.44
CA LEU A 289 -19.17 -0.62 0.37
C LEU A 289 -18.62 -1.33 -0.85
#